data_62bb2d8b63422a4c874aa84eee8e7a55
#
_entry.id   62bb2d8b63422a4c874aa84eee8e7a55
#
_cell.length_a   1.000
_cell.length_b   1.000
_cell.length_c   1.000
_cell.angle_alpha   90.00
_cell.angle_beta   90.00
_cell.angle_gamma   90.00
#
_symmetry.space_group_name_H-M   'P 1'
#
loop_
_entity.id
_entity.type
_entity.pdbx_description
1 polymer ?
#
loop_
_entity_poly.entity_id
_entity_poly.type
_entity_poly.pdbx_seq_one_letter_code
_entity_poly.pdbx_strand_id
1 'polypeptide(L)'
;AGGTYTTVYTCPASTFAVVSINLLNRGNSSCFVRLAIADASTPTNGEFIEFDTELTPKSLLERTGIVMQAGKLLVVYTNVANVSAVAFGIETAA
;
A
#
# COMPACT_ATOMS: atom_id res chain seq x y z
N ALA A 1 -4.12 -8.71 6.07
CA ALA A 1 -5.22 -9.66 6.22
C ALA A 1 -6.04 -9.72 4.94
N GLY A 2 -6.48 -10.93 4.55
CA GLY A 2 -7.25 -11.11 3.34
C GLY A 2 -8.62 -10.46 3.43
N GLY A 3 -9.04 -9.78 2.36
CA GLY A 3 -10.35 -9.16 2.25
C GLY A 3 -10.54 -7.90 3.09
N THR A 4 -9.48 -7.33 3.65
CA THR A 4 -9.55 -6.19 4.55
C THR A 4 -8.55 -5.12 4.14
N TYR A 5 -8.94 -3.85 4.23
CA TYR A 5 -8.01 -2.75 4.03
C TYR A 5 -7.14 -2.59 5.29
N THR A 6 -5.83 -2.49 5.08
CA THR A 6 -4.87 -2.35 6.17
C THR A 6 -4.01 -1.12 5.91
N THR A 7 -3.93 -0.22 6.91
CA THR A 7 -3.03 0.93 6.84
C THR A 7 -1.63 0.47 7.19
N VAL A 8 -0.69 0.61 6.27
CA VAL A 8 0.70 0.20 6.49
C VAL A 8 1.61 1.38 6.83
N TYR A 9 1.18 2.61 6.56
CA TYR A 9 1.92 3.81 6.90
C TYR A 9 0.99 5.00 6.99
N THR A 10 1.22 5.88 7.96
CA THR A 10 0.50 7.16 8.09
C THR A 10 1.54 8.27 8.08
N CYS A 11 1.41 9.22 7.15
CA CYS A 11 2.31 10.36 7.10
C CYS A 11 1.97 11.33 8.24
N PRO A 12 2.94 11.67 9.12
CA PRO A 12 2.67 12.55 10.26
C PRO A 12 2.21 13.95 9.84
N ALA A 13 1.57 14.65 10.77
CA ALA A 13 1.20 16.04 10.57
C ALA A 13 2.45 16.91 10.36
N SER A 14 2.31 17.96 9.56
CA SER A 14 3.42 18.89 9.24
C SER A 14 4.64 18.20 8.63
N THR A 15 4.42 17.12 7.91
CA THR A 15 5.48 16.29 7.31
C THR A 15 5.03 15.89 5.92
N PHE A 16 5.98 15.70 5.00
CA PHE A 16 5.71 14.94 3.80
C PHE A 16 6.70 13.79 3.73
N ALA A 17 6.34 12.74 3.00
CA ALA A 17 7.15 11.54 2.90
C ALA A 17 7.29 11.11 1.45
N VAL A 18 8.45 10.54 1.13
CA VAL A 18 8.66 9.80 -0.12
C VAL A 18 8.81 8.35 0.29
N VAL A 19 7.89 7.50 -0.15
CA VAL A 19 7.73 6.14 0.36
C VAL A 19 7.81 5.15 -0.79
N SER A 20 8.45 4.02 -0.53
CA SER A 20 8.43 2.86 -1.42
C SER A 20 7.72 1.73 -0.72
N ILE A 21 7.02 0.89 -1.48
CA ILE A 21 6.32 -0.27 -0.93
C ILE A 21 6.55 -1.49 -1.79
N ASN A 22 6.74 -2.63 -1.14
CA ASN A 22 6.84 -3.94 -1.78
C ASN A 22 5.72 -4.83 -1.28
N LEU A 23 5.02 -5.47 -2.21
CA LEU A 23 4.00 -6.47 -1.91
C LEU A 23 4.45 -7.80 -2.49
N LEU A 24 4.61 -8.80 -1.62
CA LEU A 24 5.08 -10.13 -2.02
C LEU A 24 3.98 -11.15 -1.81
N ASN A 25 3.63 -11.88 -2.87
CA ASN A 25 2.72 -13.02 -2.77
C ASN A 25 3.50 -14.25 -2.34
N ARG A 26 3.35 -14.65 -1.08
CA ARG A 26 4.02 -15.82 -0.51
C ARG A 26 3.30 -17.13 -0.80
N GLY A 27 2.11 -17.07 -1.36
CA GLY A 27 1.27 -18.22 -1.61
C GLY A 27 1.62 -18.96 -2.90
N ASN A 28 0.84 -19.98 -3.19
CA ASN A 28 0.99 -20.83 -4.37
C ASN A 28 -0.05 -20.54 -5.44
N SER A 29 -0.91 -19.55 -5.22
CA SER A 29 -1.95 -19.14 -6.17
C SER A 29 -1.86 -17.64 -6.37
N SER A 30 -2.32 -17.15 -7.53
CA SER A 30 -2.40 -15.72 -7.78
C SER A 30 -3.39 -15.06 -6.84
N CYS A 31 -3.13 -13.80 -6.52
CA CYS A 31 -4.03 -12.97 -5.72
C CYS A 31 -4.20 -11.61 -6.38
N PHE A 32 -5.17 -10.84 -5.89
CA PHE A 32 -5.40 -9.47 -6.35
C PHE A 32 -5.13 -8.51 -5.21
N VAL A 33 -4.42 -7.42 -5.53
CA VAL A 33 -4.01 -6.43 -4.55
C VAL A 33 -4.53 -5.06 -4.96
N ARG A 34 -4.77 -4.22 -3.96
CA ARG A 34 -5.10 -2.80 -4.14
C ARG A 34 -4.16 -1.99 -3.29
N LEU A 35 -3.77 -0.83 -3.80
CA LEU A 35 -2.88 0.08 -3.10
C LEU A 35 -3.45 1.48 -3.24
N ALA A 36 -3.58 2.19 -2.12
CA ALA A 36 -4.19 3.51 -2.10
C ALA A 36 -3.42 4.47 -1.23
N ILE A 37 -3.49 5.76 -1.61
CA ILE A 37 -3.07 6.87 -0.75
C ILE A 37 -4.36 7.58 -0.36
N ALA A 38 -4.76 7.46 0.90
CA ALA A 38 -6.11 7.78 1.33
C ALA A 38 -6.13 8.76 2.49
N ASP A 39 -7.30 9.37 2.71
CA ASP A 39 -7.55 10.23 3.86
C ASP A 39 -8.06 9.45 5.06
N ALA A 40 -8.50 8.22 4.85
CA ALA A 40 -9.04 7.35 5.90
C ALA A 40 -8.65 5.90 5.61
N SER A 41 -8.87 5.02 6.57
CA SER A 41 -8.49 3.62 6.44
C SER A 41 -9.31 2.85 5.40
N THR A 42 -10.45 3.39 4.97
CA THR A 42 -11.21 2.85 3.84
C THR A 42 -11.11 3.84 2.68
N PRO A 43 -10.33 3.51 1.63
CA PRO A 43 -10.14 4.44 0.51
C PRO A 43 -11.39 4.63 -0.31
N THR A 44 -11.49 5.81 -0.95
CA THR A 44 -12.48 6.06 -1.99
C THR A 44 -11.90 5.69 -3.35
N ASN A 45 -12.76 5.58 -4.38
CA ASN A 45 -12.34 5.08 -5.70
C ASN A 45 -11.23 5.92 -6.34
N GLY A 46 -11.19 7.21 -6.09
CA GLY A 46 -10.18 8.09 -6.69
C GLY A 46 -8.82 8.03 -5.99
N GLU A 47 -8.68 7.30 -4.90
CA GLU A 47 -7.44 7.25 -4.12
C GLU A 47 -6.56 6.05 -4.45
N PHE A 48 -7.05 5.11 -5.25
CA PHE A 48 -6.28 3.91 -5.58
C PHE A 48 -5.20 4.21 -6.62
N ILE A 49 -4.00 3.70 -6.38
CA ILE A 49 -2.90 3.72 -7.35
C ILE A 49 -2.66 2.35 -7.98
N GLU A 50 -3.14 1.27 -7.33
CA GLU A 50 -3.26 -0.06 -7.91
C GLU A 50 -4.62 -0.61 -7.52
N PHE A 51 -5.35 -1.18 -8.44
CA PHE A 51 -6.69 -1.68 -8.17
C PHE A 51 -6.88 -3.04 -8.81
N ASP A 52 -7.08 -4.07 -7.97
CA ASP A 52 -7.25 -5.46 -8.40
C ASP A 52 -6.13 -5.92 -9.34
N THR A 53 -4.90 -5.50 -9.04
CA THR A 53 -3.72 -5.91 -9.79
C THR A 53 -3.40 -7.35 -9.44
N GLU A 54 -3.28 -8.20 -10.44
CA GLU A 54 -2.92 -9.60 -10.21
C GLU A 54 -1.47 -9.72 -9.77
N LEU A 55 -1.27 -10.46 -8.67
CA LEU A 55 0.06 -10.77 -8.16
C LEU A 55 0.22 -12.28 -8.20
N THR A 56 1.05 -12.75 -9.12
CA THR A 56 1.25 -14.18 -9.35
C THR A 56 2.01 -14.83 -8.18
N PRO A 57 1.96 -16.18 -8.05
CA PRO A 57 2.62 -16.84 -6.92
C PRO A 57 4.10 -16.50 -6.84
N LYS A 58 4.58 -16.20 -5.64
CA LYS A 58 5.99 -15.88 -5.34
C LYS A 58 6.52 -14.64 -6.07
N SER A 59 5.63 -13.79 -6.59
CA SER A 59 6.05 -12.57 -7.29
C SER A 59 5.95 -11.35 -6.39
N LEU A 60 6.60 -10.28 -6.82
CA LEU A 60 6.73 -9.03 -6.09
C LEU A 60 6.15 -7.89 -6.89
N LEU A 61 5.28 -7.09 -6.27
CA LEU A 61 4.86 -5.80 -6.80
C LEU A 61 5.60 -4.71 -6.03
N GLU A 62 6.32 -3.86 -6.75
CA GLU A 62 7.08 -2.78 -6.14
C GLU A 62 6.63 -1.44 -6.69
N ARG A 63 6.35 -0.50 -5.79
CA ARG A 63 6.06 0.90 -6.13
C ARG A 63 7.05 1.77 -5.38
N THR A 64 7.73 2.66 -6.09
CA THR A 64 8.74 3.54 -5.52
C THR A 64 8.39 4.99 -5.80
N GLY A 65 8.98 5.91 -5.00
CA GLY A 65 8.82 7.33 -5.22
C GLY A 65 7.42 7.86 -4.97
N ILE A 66 6.65 7.22 -4.07
CA ILE A 66 5.31 7.69 -3.71
C ILE A 66 5.44 8.90 -2.79
N VAL A 67 4.96 10.04 -3.25
CA VAL A 67 4.99 11.27 -2.45
C VAL A 67 3.68 11.36 -1.66
N MET A 68 3.78 11.45 -0.34
CA MET A 68 2.63 11.52 0.56
C MET A 68 2.65 12.84 1.32
N GLN A 69 1.51 13.51 1.34
CA GLN A 69 1.31 14.73 2.11
C GLN A 69 0.93 14.38 3.55
N ALA A 70 1.02 15.39 4.44
CA ALA A 70 0.67 15.23 5.85
C ALA A 70 -0.75 14.67 6.01
N GLY A 71 -0.91 13.71 6.91
CA GLY A 71 -2.19 13.10 7.21
C GLY A 71 -2.66 12.02 6.24
N LYS A 72 -1.92 11.75 5.17
CA LYS A 72 -2.29 10.70 4.23
C LYS A 72 -1.90 9.33 4.76
N LEU A 73 -2.69 8.32 4.41
CA LEU A 73 -2.47 6.93 4.79
C LEU A 73 -2.13 6.10 3.56
N LEU A 74 -1.14 5.23 3.70
CA LEU A 74 -0.82 4.22 2.69
C LEU A 74 -1.58 2.95 3.07
N VAL A 75 -2.57 2.58 2.25
CA VAL A 75 -3.51 1.51 2.56
C VAL A 75 -3.37 0.40 1.54
N VAL A 76 -3.33 -0.83 2.01
CA VAL A 76 -3.17 -2.03 1.19
C VAL A 76 -4.37 -2.93 1.39
N TYR A 77 -4.83 -3.54 0.31
CA TYR A 77 -5.85 -4.57 0.32
C TYR A 77 -5.36 -5.76 -0.48
N THR A 78 -5.62 -6.96 0.04
CA THR A 78 -5.40 -8.21 -0.68
C THR A 78 -6.62 -9.11 -0.49
N ASN A 79 -6.92 -9.94 -1.49
CA ASN A 79 -8.03 -10.88 -1.36
C ASN A 79 -7.65 -12.17 -0.62
N VAL A 80 -6.38 -12.34 -0.26
CA VAL A 80 -5.89 -13.48 0.52
C VAL A 80 -4.90 -12.99 1.57
N ALA A 81 -4.64 -13.82 2.59
CA ALA A 81 -3.77 -13.46 3.71
C ALA A 81 -2.27 -13.71 3.45
N ASN A 82 -1.89 -14.29 2.30
CA ASN A 82 -0.52 -14.74 2.04
C ASN A 82 0.37 -13.66 1.41
N VAL A 83 0.04 -12.39 1.59
CA VAL A 83 0.80 -11.28 1.02
C VAL A 83 1.51 -10.53 2.12
N SER A 84 2.82 -10.34 1.95
CA SER A 84 3.63 -9.49 2.82
C SER A 84 3.73 -8.10 2.22
N ALA A 85 3.60 -7.07 3.06
CA ALA A 85 3.74 -5.68 2.66
C ALA A 85 4.87 -5.05 3.47
N VAL A 86 5.83 -4.43 2.78
CA VAL A 86 6.93 -3.71 3.42
C VAL A 86 6.97 -2.31 2.84
N ALA A 87 6.89 -1.30 3.70
CA ALA A 87 6.97 0.10 3.30
C ALA A 87 8.21 0.73 3.94
N PHE A 88 8.92 1.55 3.17
CA PHE A 88 10.10 2.26 3.65
C PHE A 88 10.25 3.56 2.89
N GLY A 89 11.00 4.51 3.45
CA GLY A 89 11.18 5.79 2.78
C GLY A 89 11.76 6.85 3.69
N ILE A 90 11.57 8.11 3.31
CA ILE A 90 12.14 9.27 3.97
C ILE A 90 11.01 10.23 4.33
N GLU A 91 11.02 10.73 5.58
CA GLU A 91 10.12 11.79 6.03
C GLU A 91 10.90 13.10 6.10
N THR A 92 10.26 14.18 5.69
CA THR A 92 10.84 15.53 5.74
C THR A 92 9.82 16.48 6.35
N ALA A 93 10.27 17.32 7.27
CA ALA A 93 9.40 18.35 7.86
C ALA A 93 8.95 19.31 6.78
N ALA A 94 7.65 19.55 6.76
CA ALA A 94 7.04 20.46 5.80
C ALA A 94 7.04 21.90 6.30
#